data_df44d37feb43dd69c8ec7bb10ff03592
#
_entry.id   df44d37feb43dd69c8ec7bb10ff03592
#
_cell.length_a   1.000
_cell.length_b   1.000
_cell.length_c   1.000
_cell.angle_alpha   90.00
_cell.angle_beta   90.00
_cell.angle_gamma   90.00
#
_symmetry.space_group_name_H-M   'P 1'
#
loop_
_entity.id
_entity.type
_entity.pdbx_description
1 polymer ?
#
loop_
_entity_poly.entity_id
_entity_poly.type
_entity_poly.pdbx_seq_one_letter_code
_entity_poly.pdbx_strand_id
1 'polypeptide(L)'
;MNRSLHKWLSIAFFNLMLVGALGCILRYKIAYSLPFVDQKFLLHAHSHFAFSGWVTQALMALMIKYLSDKTLTDQFPKYRWILWANLLAAYGMVFTFPFEGYDTGSIIFSTASIFAGYAFAIRFWKALNRIAKPAVEKLFFKAALFFNVLSSI
;
A
#
# COMPACT_ATOMS: atom_id res chain seq x y z
N MET A 1 -7.14 -3.17 22.18
CA MET A 1 -6.81 -2.93 20.75
C MET A 1 -5.31 -3.18 20.57
N ASN A 2 -4.88 -3.96 19.57
CA ASN A 2 -3.46 -4.30 19.38
C ASN A 2 -2.67 -3.02 19.04
N ARG A 3 -1.65 -2.68 19.86
CA ARG A 3 -0.82 -1.47 19.70
C ARG A 3 -0.16 -1.40 18.29
N SER A 4 0.21 -2.55 17.74
CA SER A 4 0.79 -2.65 16.39
C SER A 4 -0.21 -2.26 15.30
N LEU A 5 -1.46 -2.72 15.39
CA LEU A 5 -2.52 -2.34 14.45
C LEU A 5 -2.75 -0.82 14.47
N HIS A 6 -2.89 -0.26 15.66
CA HIS A 6 -3.12 1.18 15.82
C HIS A 6 -2.02 2.00 15.14
N LYS A 7 -0.75 1.63 15.37
CA LYS A 7 0.40 2.28 14.74
C LYS A 7 0.30 2.26 13.21
N TRP A 8 0.06 1.08 12.61
CA TRP A 8 0.03 0.94 11.15
C TRP A 8 -1.18 1.60 10.51
N LEU A 9 -2.33 1.59 11.16
CA LEU A 9 -3.50 2.32 10.68
C LEU A 9 -3.32 3.84 10.82
N SER A 10 -2.69 4.33 11.90
CA SER A 10 -2.39 5.76 12.03
C SER A 10 -1.46 6.25 10.92
N ILE A 11 -0.46 5.44 10.52
CA ILE A 11 0.40 5.75 9.37
C ILE A 11 -0.44 5.78 8.08
N ALA A 12 -1.31 4.80 7.85
CA ALA A 12 -2.15 4.76 6.67
C ALA A 12 -3.12 5.96 6.60
N PHE A 13 -3.72 6.37 7.72
CA PHE A 13 -4.58 7.56 7.79
C PHE A 13 -3.80 8.86 7.58
N PHE A 14 -2.57 8.95 8.09
CA PHE A 14 -1.70 10.08 7.78
C PHE A 14 -1.39 10.14 6.27
N ASN A 15 -1.13 9.00 5.65
CA ASN A 15 -0.94 8.93 4.20
C ASN A 15 -2.21 9.34 3.43
N LEU A 16 -3.40 9.00 3.93
CA LEU A 16 -4.66 9.49 3.34
C LEU A 16 -4.74 11.02 3.37
N MET A 17 -4.30 11.66 4.45
CA MET A 17 -4.23 13.13 4.50
C MET A 17 -3.29 13.68 3.43
N LEU A 18 -2.13 13.06 3.23
CA LEU A 18 -1.19 13.45 2.16
C LEU A 18 -1.80 13.25 0.76
N VAL A 19 -2.51 12.14 0.53
CA VAL A 19 -3.27 11.91 -0.71
C VAL A 19 -4.28 13.03 -0.93
N GLY A 20 -5.04 13.41 0.10
CA GLY A 20 -5.98 14.53 0.04
C GLY A 20 -5.29 15.86 -0.31
N ALA A 21 -4.16 16.16 0.32
CA ALA A 21 -3.38 17.36 0.03
C ALA A 21 -2.89 17.39 -1.45
N LEU A 22 -2.34 16.29 -1.96
CA LEU A 22 -1.96 16.18 -3.37
C LEU A 22 -3.15 16.36 -4.30
N GLY A 23 -4.31 15.80 -3.95
CA GLY A 23 -5.56 15.98 -4.69
C GLY A 23 -6.03 17.45 -4.71
N CYS A 24 -5.90 18.16 -3.60
CA CYS A 24 -6.20 19.60 -3.54
C CYS A 24 -5.27 20.41 -4.46
N ILE A 25 -3.97 20.11 -4.46
CA ILE A 25 -2.99 20.78 -5.35
C ILE A 25 -3.33 20.52 -6.82
N LEU A 26 -3.69 19.28 -7.17
CA LEU A 26 -4.12 18.92 -8.53
C LEU A 26 -5.36 19.72 -8.95
N ARG A 27 -6.35 19.83 -8.08
CA ARG A 27 -7.55 20.63 -8.34
C ARG A 27 -7.25 22.12 -8.46
N TYR A 28 -6.41 22.64 -7.58
CA TYR A 28 -5.98 24.04 -7.62
C TYR A 28 -5.29 24.35 -8.96
N LYS A 29 -4.39 23.47 -9.42
CA LYS A 29 -3.68 23.65 -10.69
C LYS A 29 -4.60 23.67 -11.92
N ILE A 30 -5.75 22.99 -11.89
CA ILE A 30 -6.74 23.05 -12.98
C ILE A 30 -7.37 24.46 -13.06
N ALA A 31 -7.60 25.11 -11.92
CA ALA A 31 -8.23 26.43 -11.86
C ALA A 31 -7.22 27.57 -11.99
N TYR A 32 -5.98 27.38 -11.53
CA TYR A 32 -4.95 28.40 -11.45
C TYR A 32 -3.62 27.90 -12.00
N SER A 33 -2.86 28.79 -12.64
CA SER A 33 -1.54 28.40 -13.18
C SER A 33 -0.53 28.14 -12.08
N LEU A 34 0.10 26.94 -12.11
CA LEU A 34 1.27 26.58 -11.31
C LEU A 34 2.36 26.09 -12.27
N PRO A 35 3.18 26.99 -12.83
CA PRO A 35 4.10 26.65 -13.93
C PRO A 35 5.24 25.70 -13.51
N PHE A 36 5.57 25.64 -12.20
CA PHE A 36 6.63 24.80 -11.65
C PHE A 36 6.18 23.37 -11.30
N VAL A 37 4.89 23.05 -11.50
CA VAL A 37 4.34 21.71 -11.24
C VAL A 37 3.83 21.13 -12.55
N ASP A 38 4.33 19.96 -12.95
CA ASP A 38 3.74 19.18 -14.03
C ASP A 38 2.48 18.46 -13.55
N GLN A 39 1.34 18.68 -14.23
CA GLN A 39 0.04 18.10 -13.87
C GLN A 39 0.06 16.57 -13.97
N LYS A 40 0.67 16.03 -15.02
CA LYS A 40 0.71 14.58 -15.27
C LYS A 40 1.59 13.88 -14.23
N PHE A 41 2.75 14.46 -13.94
CA PHE A 41 3.68 13.90 -12.96
C PHE A 41 3.08 13.90 -11.55
N LEU A 42 2.45 15.00 -11.15
CA LEU A 42 1.78 15.07 -9.86
C LEU A 42 0.58 14.12 -9.77
N LEU A 43 -0.17 13.91 -10.87
CA LEU A 43 -1.26 12.94 -10.92
C LEU A 43 -0.74 11.51 -10.72
N HIS A 44 0.38 11.15 -11.32
CA HIS A 44 1.02 9.84 -11.10
C HIS A 44 1.44 9.68 -9.63
N ALA A 45 2.12 10.67 -9.06
CA ALA A 45 2.48 10.65 -7.63
C ALA A 45 1.26 10.44 -6.73
N HIS A 46 0.20 11.22 -6.96
CA HIS A 46 -1.07 11.12 -6.22
C HIS A 46 -1.67 9.71 -6.32
N SER A 47 -1.81 9.18 -7.53
CA SER A 47 -2.46 7.88 -7.78
C SER A 47 -1.66 6.73 -7.18
N HIS A 48 -0.35 6.66 -7.45
CA HIS A 48 0.50 5.61 -6.92
C HIS A 48 0.56 5.64 -5.39
N PHE A 49 0.63 6.82 -4.79
CA PHE A 49 0.64 6.95 -3.34
C PHE A 49 -0.72 6.62 -2.71
N ALA A 50 -1.83 6.98 -3.37
CA ALA A 50 -3.17 6.61 -2.91
C ALA A 50 -3.31 5.08 -2.82
N PHE A 51 -2.87 4.35 -3.84
CA PHE A 51 -2.97 2.90 -3.85
C PHE A 51 -1.95 2.24 -2.93
N SER A 52 -0.67 2.57 -3.02
CA SER A 52 0.39 1.88 -2.27
C SER A 52 0.54 2.39 -0.84
N GLY A 53 0.56 3.70 -0.65
CA GLY A 53 0.83 4.33 0.65
C GLY A 53 -0.38 4.32 1.60
N TRP A 54 -1.59 4.37 1.08
CA TRP A 54 -2.80 4.35 1.90
C TRP A 54 -3.56 3.03 1.80
N VAL A 55 -4.18 2.73 0.65
CA VAL A 55 -5.11 1.59 0.53
C VAL A 55 -4.40 0.26 0.83
N THR A 56 -3.30 -0.02 0.13
CA THR A 56 -2.53 -1.27 0.31
C THR A 56 -1.98 -1.37 1.73
N GLN A 57 -1.44 -0.27 2.28
CA GLN A 57 -0.91 -0.25 3.64
C GLN A 57 -1.98 -0.55 4.69
N ALA A 58 -3.17 0.04 4.56
CA ALA A 58 -4.31 -0.21 5.45
C ALA A 58 -4.81 -1.65 5.33
N LEU A 59 -4.99 -2.15 4.09
CA LEU A 59 -5.44 -3.51 3.84
C LEU A 59 -4.46 -4.55 4.39
N MET A 60 -3.15 -4.38 4.16
CA MET A 60 -2.13 -5.25 4.75
C MET A 60 -2.24 -5.29 6.28
N ALA A 61 -2.40 -4.13 6.94
CA ALA A 61 -2.52 -4.07 8.39
C ALA A 61 -3.79 -4.80 8.89
N LEU A 62 -4.93 -4.61 8.23
CA LEU A 62 -6.20 -5.28 8.58
C LEU A 62 -6.13 -6.79 8.33
N MET A 63 -5.51 -7.22 7.24
CA MET A 63 -5.32 -8.64 6.94
C MET A 63 -4.40 -9.31 7.98
N ILE A 64 -3.31 -8.65 8.42
CA ILE A 64 -2.45 -9.14 9.50
C ILE A 64 -3.24 -9.23 10.81
N LYS A 65 -4.10 -8.25 11.09
CA LYS A 65 -4.99 -8.29 12.28
C LYS A 65 -5.91 -9.51 12.23
N TYR A 66 -6.53 -9.78 11.08
CA TYR A 66 -7.35 -10.99 10.91
C TYR A 66 -6.56 -12.27 11.23
N LEU A 67 -5.31 -12.41 10.73
CA LEU A 67 -4.47 -13.55 11.09
C LEU A 67 -4.17 -13.62 12.58
N SER A 68 -3.89 -12.46 13.20
CA SER A 68 -3.60 -12.40 14.64
C SER A 68 -4.79 -12.86 15.46
N ASP A 69 -6.00 -12.50 15.06
CA ASP A 69 -7.23 -12.94 15.75
C ASP A 69 -7.50 -14.43 15.59
N LYS A 70 -7.27 -14.97 14.40
CA LYS A 70 -7.48 -16.41 14.14
C LYS A 70 -6.42 -17.30 14.78
N THR A 71 -5.19 -16.79 14.96
CA THR A 71 -4.08 -17.56 15.56
C THR A 71 -3.86 -17.26 17.04
N LEU A 72 -4.60 -16.32 17.63
CA LEU A 72 -4.45 -15.82 19.00
C LEU A 72 -3.02 -15.37 19.34
N THR A 73 -2.23 -15.01 18.32
CA THR A 73 -0.83 -14.56 18.46
C THR A 73 -0.60 -13.33 17.60
N ASP A 74 0.19 -12.38 18.09
CA ASP A 74 0.54 -11.19 17.30
C ASP A 74 1.37 -11.57 16.07
N GLN A 75 0.82 -11.39 14.88
CA GLN A 75 1.48 -11.68 13.63
C GLN A 75 2.25 -10.46 13.06
N PHE A 76 2.06 -9.26 13.58
CA PHE A 76 2.71 -8.04 13.07
C PHE A 76 4.25 -8.13 13.00
N PRO A 77 4.96 -8.69 13.98
CA PRO A 77 6.42 -8.80 13.91
C PRO A 77 6.92 -9.54 12.68
N LYS A 78 6.16 -10.55 12.22
CA LYS A 78 6.52 -11.36 11.03
C LYS A 78 6.37 -10.59 9.71
N TYR A 79 5.48 -9.60 9.65
CA TYR A 79 5.19 -8.81 8.46
C TYR A 79 5.81 -7.42 8.48
N ARG A 80 6.45 -7.04 9.58
CA ARG A 80 6.97 -5.69 9.81
C ARG A 80 7.87 -5.19 8.67
N TRP A 81 8.77 -6.01 8.17
CA TRP A 81 9.67 -5.64 7.10
C TRP A 81 8.93 -5.39 5.77
N ILE A 82 7.86 -6.16 5.46
CA ILE A 82 7.04 -5.98 4.27
C ILE A 82 6.28 -4.65 4.35
N LEU A 83 5.69 -4.34 5.51
CA LEU A 83 4.98 -3.09 5.74
C LEU A 83 5.92 -1.88 5.57
N TRP A 84 7.16 -1.97 6.07
CA TRP A 84 8.16 -0.93 5.88
C TRP A 84 8.64 -0.84 4.44
N ALA A 85 8.87 -1.97 3.75
CA ALA A 85 9.28 -1.99 2.35
C ALA A 85 8.22 -1.33 1.46
N ASN A 86 6.94 -1.68 1.65
CA ASN A 86 5.84 -1.03 0.94
C ASN A 86 5.76 0.47 1.21
N LEU A 87 5.93 0.87 2.48
CA LEU A 87 5.88 2.28 2.88
C LEU A 87 7.04 3.07 2.27
N LEU A 88 8.27 2.55 2.31
CA LEU A 88 9.44 3.17 1.68
C LEU A 88 9.26 3.32 0.16
N ALA A 89 8.76 2.28 -0.50
CA ALA A 89 8.45 2.33 -1.93
C ALA A 89 7.40 3.40 -2.24
N ALA A 90 6.32 3.48 -1.44
CA ALA A 90 5.27 4.48 -1.62
C ALA A 90 5.80 5.91 -1.46
N TYR A 91 6.59 6.18 -0.44
CA TYR A 91 7.21 7.50 -0.26
C TYR A 91 8.24 7.80 -1.34
N GLY A 92 9.03 6.81 -1.76
CA GLY A 92 9.92 6.94 -2.91
C GLY A 92 9.17 7.44 -4.15
N MET A 93 8.02 6.85 -4.47
CA MET A 93 7.18 7.28 -5.59
C MET A 93 6.68 8.73 -5.44
N VAL A 94 6.25 9.15 -4.24
CA VAL A 94 5.81 10.54 -4.00
C VAL A 94 6.94 11.54 -4.22
N PHE A 95 8.17 11.18 -3.89
CA PHE A 95 9.30 12.08 -4.06
C PHE A 95 9.89 12.07 -5.48
N THR A 96 9.74 10.99 -6.23
CA THR A 96 10.33 10.88 -7.58
C THR A 96 9.37 11.33 -8.67
N PHE A 97 8.13 10.83 -8.70
CA PHE A 97 7.17 11.13 -9.76
C PHE A 97 6.93 12.63 -10.03
N PRO A 98 6.82 13.53 -9.02
CA PRO A 98 6.56 14.94 -9.31
C PRO A 98 7.69 15.64 -10.08
N PHE A 99 8.92 15.12 -10.01
CA PHE A 99 10.10 15.74 -10.61
C PHE A 99 10.53 15.09 -11.91
N GLU A 100 10.44 13.77 -12.01
CA GLU A 100 10.97 13.02 -13.15
C GLU A 100 9.90 12.25 -13.95
N GLY A 101 8.64 12.21 -13.45
CA GLY A 101 7.57 11.42 -14.08
C GLY A 101 7.90 9.92 -14.06
N TYR A 102 7.66 9.24 -15.18
CA TYR A 102 8.07 7.84 -15.37
C TYR A 102 9.52 7.75 -15.83
N ASP A 103 10.45 7.96 -14.93
CA ASP A 103 11.88 7.77 -15.15
C ASP A 103 12.43 6.73 -14.17
N THR A 104 13.72 6.51 -14.21
CA THR A 104 14.42 5.42 -13.53
C THR A 104 14.06 5.32 -12.04
N GLY A 105 14.07 6.45 -11.31
CA GLY A 105 13.77 6.46 -9.87
C GLY A 105 12.35 6.02 -9.57
N SER A 106 11.37 6.59 -10.27
CA SER A 106 9.94 6.26 -10.09
C SER A 106 9.62 4.81 -10.50
N ILE A 107 10.26 4.30 -11.56
CA ILE A 107 10.12 2.89 -11.99
C ILE A 107 10.69 1.95 -10.92
N ILE A 108 11.84 2.24 -10.34
CA ILE A 108 12.44 1.43 -9.28
C ILE A 108 11.50 1.35 -8.07
N PHE A 109 10.96 2.47 -7.59
CA PHE A 109 10.07 2.47 -6.43
C PHE A 109 8.71 1.83 -6.72
N SER A 110 8.13 2.03 -7.91
CA SER A 110 6.89 1.36 -8.30
C SER A 110 7.09 -0.16 -8.38
N THR A 111 8.17 -0.62 -8.99
CA THR A 111 8.54 -2.03 -9.05
C THR A 111 8.78 -2.61 -7.65
N ALA A 112 9.46 -1.88 -6.77
CA ALA A 112 9.68 -2.29 -5.38
C ALA A 112 8.35 -2.46 -4.61
N SER A 113 7.35 -1.62 -4.86
CA SER A 113 6.02 -1.76 -4.25
C SER A 113 5.29 -3.01 -4.73
N ILE A 114 5.44 -3.39 -6.00
CA ILE A 114 4.89 -4.64 -6.55
C ILE A 114 5.54 -5.85 -5.86
N PHE A 115 6.86 -5.88 -5.73
CA PHE A 115 7.56 -6.96 -5.02
C PHE A 115 7.19 -7.04 -3.54
N ALA A 116 6.98 -5.92 -2.86
CA ALA A 116 6.45 -5.91 -1.49
C ALA A 116 5.04 -6.53 -1.42
N GLY A 117 4.18 -6.22 -2.40
CA GLY A 117 2.87 -6.83 -2.57
C GLY A 117 2.94 -8.34 -2.78
N TYR A 118 3.83 -8.81 -3.64
CA TYR A 118 4.03 -10.26 -3.87
C TYR A 118 4.56 -10.97 -2.63
N ALA A 119 5.53 -10.40 -1.94
CA ALA A 119 6.05 -10.94 -0.69
C ALA A 119 4.95 -11.07 0.37
N PHE A 120 4.07 -10.06 0.46
CA PHE A 120 2.90 -10.08 1.33
C PHE A 120 1.94 -11.19 0.92
N ALA A 121 1.56 -11.26 -0.36
CA ALA A 121 0.60 -12.24 -0.88
C ALA A 121 1.07 -13.68 -0.61
N ILE A 122 2.32 -14.00 -0.93
CA ILE A 122 2.90 -15.34 -0.70
C ILE A 122 2.89 -15.69 0.78
N ARG A 123 3.33 -14.76 1.64
CA ARG A 123 3.41 -15.02 3.08
C ARG A 123 2.04 -15.14 3.71
N PHE A 124 1.10 -14.30 3.32
CA PHE A 124 -0.27 -14.33 3.82
C PHE A 124 -1.01 -15.59 3.34
N TRP A 125 -0.85 -16.00 2.08
CA TRP A 125 -1.41 -17.23 1.53
C TRP A 125 -0.95 -18.46 2.33
N LYS A 126 0.37 -18.55 2.60
CA LYS A 126 0.93 -19.63 3.42
C LYS A 126 0.34 -19.63 4.83
N ALA A 127 0.15 -18.46 5.43
CA ALA A 127 -0.44 -18.33 6.75
C ALA A 127 -1.93 -18.75 6.76
N LEU A 128 -2.71 -18.38 5.75
CA LEU A 128 -4.11 -18.80 5.60
C LEU A 128 -4.25 -20.32 5.51
N ASN A 129 -3.33 -21.00 4.82
CA ASN A 129 -3.38 -22.46 4.68
C ASN A 129 -3.15 -23.19 6.01
N ARG A 130 -2.47 -22.57 6.97
CA ARG A 130 -2.21 -23.16 8.30
C ARG A 130 -3.39 -23.04 9.26
N ILE A 131 -4.41 -22.23 8.95
CA ILE A 131 -5.62 -22.11 9.75
C ILE A 131 -6.48 -23.35 9.47
N ALA A 132 -6.72 -24.20 10.46
CA ALA A 132 -7.34 -25.52 10.27
C ALA A 132 -8.81 -25.48 9.82
N LYS A 133 -9.59 -24.45 10.21
CA LYS A 133 -11.03 -24.39 9.89
C LYS A 133 -11.26 -23.89 8.44
N PRO A 134 -12.04 -24.63 7.63
CA PRO A 134 -12.52 -24.10 6.36
C PRO A 134 -13.45 -22.93 6.67
N ALA A 135 -13.15 -21.77 6.11
CA ALA A 135 -13.95 -20.57 6.24
C ALA A 135 -14.12 -19.92 4.87
N VAL A 136 -15.32 -19.48 4.56
CA VAL A 136 -15.64 -18.75 3.32
C VAL A 136 -14.70 -17.55 3.16
N GLU A 137 -14.37 -16.89 4.27
CA GLU A 137 -13.42 -15.77 4.32
C GLU A 137 -12.06 -16.09 3.69
N LYS A 138 -11.54 -17.32 3.85
CA LYS A 138 -10.27 -17.74 3.22
C LYS A 138 -10.34 -17.73 1.71
N LEU A 139 -11.47 -18.14 1.13
CA LEU A 139 -11.66 -18.13 -0.31
C LEU A 139 -11.61 -16.70 -0.85
N PHE A 140 -12.32 -15.77 -0.18
CA PHE A 140 -12.30 -14.36 -0.56
C PHE A 140 -10.90 -13.75 -0.43
N PHE A 141 -10.17 -14.01 0.64
CA PHE A 141 -8.78 -13.53 0.78
C PHE A 141 -7.87 -14.10 -0.31
N LYS A 142 -7.99 -15.39 -0.64
CA LYS A 142 -7.20 -16.00 -1.71
C LYS A 142 -7.54 -15.41 -3.07
N ALA A 143 -8.80 -15.21 -3.37
CA ALA A 143 -9.24 -14.57 -4.60
C ALA A 143 -8.72 -13.12 -4.69
N ALA A 144 -8.86 -12.34 -3.61
CA ALA A 144 -8.35 -10.97 -3.56
C ALA A 144 -6.83 -10.90 -3.79
N LEU A 145 -6.05 -11.79 -3.17
CA LEU A 145 -4.60 -11.87 -3.37
C LEU A 145 -4.25 -12.28 -4.81
N PHE A 146 -4.98 -13.25 -5.37
CA PHE A 146 -4.79 -13.69 -6.75
C PHE A 146 -5.01 -12.53 -7.73
N PHE A 147 -6.14 -11.83 -7.61
CA PHE A 147 -6.46 -10.69 -8.47
C PHE A 147 -5.49 -9.51 -8.23
N ASN A 148 -5.05 -9.28 -7.01
CA ASN A 148 -4.03 -8.26 -6.73
C ASN A 148 -2.71 -8.55 -7.47
N VAL A 149 -2.25 -9.81 -7.44
CA VAL A 149 -1.05 -10.22 -8.19
C VAL A 149 -1.27 -10.13 -9.69
N LEU A 150 -2.42 -10.58 -10.20
CA LEU A 150 -2.73 -10.55 -11.63
C LEU A 150 -2.83 -9.12 -12.18
N SER A 151 -3.40 -8.19 -11.41
CA SER A 151 -3.56 -6.79 -11.83
C SER A 151 -2.27 -5.96 -11.84
N SER A 152 -1.19 -6.50 -11.27
CA SER A 152 0.12 -5.83 -11.21
C SER A 152 1.12 -6.28 -12.29
N ILE A 153 0.67 -7.20 -13.18
CA ILE A 153 1.41 -7.66 -14.36
C ILE A 153 1.03 -6.78 -15.56
#